data_ce57347fcd6995cb908641f101167c0d
#
_entry.id   ce57347fcd6995cb908641f101167c0d
#
_cell.length_a   1.000
_cell.length_b   1.000
_cell.length_c   1.000
_cell.angle_alpha   90.00
_cell.angle_beta   90.00
_cell.angle_gamma   90.00
#
_symmetry.space_group_name_H-M   'P 1'
#
loop_
_entity.id
_entity.type
_entity.pdbx_description
1 polymer ?
#
loop_
_entity_poly.entity_id
_entity_poly.type
_entity_poly.pdbx_seq_one_letter_code
_entity_poly.pdbx_strand_id
1 'polypeptide(L)'
;MAHASGTECVRRAAIAGADSIEHGYYMDAETMDILKEKELIWVPTAVTSANLSGTGRFPKKIVEQIADTHKAAIAEAASKDVQIGCGSDAGAFSVLHGSGCIQEYDLLSSLLGKDADKKLLVAEQTIRQKFSGKTTKL
;
A
#
# COMPACT_ATOMS: atom_id res chain seq x y z
N MET A 1 -3.76 -1.08 -12.24
CA MET A 1 -2.75 -1.18 -11.17
C MET A 1 -1.42 -0.65 -11.67
N ALA A 2 -0.68 0.06 -10.83
CA ALA A 2 0.65 0.55 -11.17
C ALA A 2 1.65 0.23 -10.04
N HIS A 3 2.68 -0.57 -10.35
CA HIS A 3 3.85 -0.77 -9.51
C HIS A 3 4.70 0.51 -9.60
N ALA A 4 4.68 1.35 -8.57
CA ALA A 4 5.36 2.64 -8.57
C ALA A 4 5.90 2.99 -7.20
N SER A 5 7.09 3.57 -7.14
CA SER A 5 7.72 4.09 -5.93
C SER A 5 8.43 5.41 -6.21
N GLY A 6 8.50 6.26 -5.19
CA GLY A 6 8.98 7.63 -5.31
C GLY A 6 7.89 8.56 -5.84
N THR A 7 7.93 9.80 -5.35
CA THR A 7 6.95 10.86 -5.62
C THR A 7 6.60 10.98 -7.10
N GLU A 8 7.61 11.13 -7.95
CA GLU A 8 7.38 11.39 -9.39
C GLU A 8 6.74 10.20 -10.12
N CYS A 9 7.16 8.95 -9.81
CA CYS A 9 6.59 7.77 -10.45
C CYS A 9 5.14 7.56 -10.03
N VAL A 10 4.83 7.72 -8.74
CA VAL A 10 3.46 7.62 -8.22
C VAL A 10 2.56 8.70 -8.82
N ARG A 11 3.04 9.95 -8.87
CA ARG A 11 2.31 11.08 -9.46
C ARG A 11 1.98 10.83 -10.94
N ARG A 12 2.94 10.37 -11.73
CA ARG A 12 2.73 10.04 -13.15
C ARG A 12 1.73 8.92 -13.33
N ALA A 13 1.81 7.86 -12.51
CA ALA A 13 0.84 6.76 -12.54
C ALA A 13 -0.58 7.26 -12.22
N ALA A 14 -0.72 8.12 -11.21
CA ALA A 14 -1.99 8.73 -10.83
C ALA A 14 -2.57 9.61 -11.95
N ILE A 15 -1.73 10.43 -12.60
CA ILE A 15 -2.15 11.29 -13.72
C ILE A 15 -2.54 10.46 -14.95
N ALA A 16 -1.83 9.34 -15.18
CA ALA A 16 -2.13 8.42 -16.29
C ALA A 16 -3.41 7.60 -16.09
N GLY A 17 -4.08 7.75 -14.95
CA GLY A 17 -5.37 7.09 -14.69
C GLY A 17 -5.23 5.68 -14.13
N ALA A 18 -4.18 5.39 -13.38
CA ALA A 18 -4.13 4.14 -12.60
C ALA A 18 -5.29 4.10 -11.60
N ASP A 19 -5.83 2.92 -11.33
CA ASP A 19 -6.87 2.71 -10.31
C ASP A 19 -6.27 2.39 -8.94
N SER A 20 -5.08 1.81 -8.92
CA SER A 20 -4.33 1.56 -7.70
C SER A 20 -2.82 1.75 -7.89
N ILE A 21 -2.15 2.09 -6.78
CA ILE A 21 -0.70 2.17 -6.67
C ILE A 21 -0.23 1.05 -5.75
N GLU A 22 0.66 0.23 -6.25
CA GLU A 22 1.32 -0.83 -5.49
C GLU A 22 2.66 -0.32 -4.96
N HIS A 23 3.00 -0.64 -3.73
CA HIS A 23 4.19 -0.22 -2.96
C HIS A 23 4.17 1.25 -2.55
N GLY A 24 4.35 2.20 -3.46
CA GLY A 24 4.29 3.64 -3.15
C GLY A 24 5.36 4.14 -2.18
N TYR A 25 6.53 3.48 -2.08
CA TYR A 25 7.61 3.92 -1.20
C TYR A 25 8.05 5.35 -1.53
N TYR A 26 8.36 6.14 -0.49
CA TYR A 26 8.91 7.50 -0.61
C TYR A 26 8.00 8.50 -1.35
N MET A 27 6.70 8.32 -1.28
CA MET A 27 5.76 9.33 -1.77
C MET A 27 5.63 10.46 -0.74
N ASP A 28 5.51 11.69 -1.21
CA ASP A 28 5.32 12.87 -0.38
C ASP A 28 3.84 13.17 -0.11
N ALA A 29 3.60 14.11 0.81
CA ALA A 29 2.26 14.49 1.24
C ALA A 29 1.39 15.03 0.09
N GLU A 30 1.97 15.78 -0.85
CA GLU A 30 1.26 16.31 -2.02
C GLU A 30 0.79 15.18 -2.95
N THR A 31 1.63 14.16 -3.11
CA THR A 31 1.25 12.97 -3.89
C THR A 31 0.13 12.18 -3.22
N MET A 32 0.12 12.10 -1.88
CA MET A 32 -1.00 11.50 -1.14
C MET A 32 -2.32 12.26 -1.37
N ASP A 33 -2.27 13.59 -1.42
CA ASP A 33 -3.44 14.41 -1.72
C ASP A 33 -3.97 14.14 -3.14
N ILE A 34 -3.08 13.91 -4.12
CA ILE A 34 -3.48 13.48 -5.49
C ILE A 34 -4.15 12.10 -5.45
N LEU A 35 -3.63 11.14 -4.67
CA LEU A 35 -4.26 9.83 -4.54
C LEU A 35 -5.68 9.96 -4.00
N LYS A 36 -5.88 10.80 -2.98
CA LYS A 36 -7.19 11.06 -2.40
C LYS A 36 -8.14 11.72 -3.40
N GLU A 37 -7.72 12.82 -4.06
CA GLU A 37 -8.54 13.53 -5.05
C GLU A 37 -9.02 12.65 -6.20
N LYS A 38 -8.15 11.73 -6.63
CA LYS A 38 -8.45 10.81 -7.74
C LYS A 38 -9.08 9.49 -7.30
N GLU A 39 -9.36 9.35 -6.01
CA GLU A 39 -9.92 8.12 -5.43
C GLU A 39 -9.11 6.87 -5.77
N LEU A 40 -7.76 7.01 -5.84
CA LEU A 40 -6.87 5.88 -6.02
C LEU A 40 -6.71 5.10 -4.72
N ILE A 41 -6.52 3.80 -4.87
CA ILE A 41 -6.22 2.93 -3.75
C ILE A 41 -4.71 2.75 -3.68
N TRP A 42 -4.15 2.93 -2.50
CA TRP A 42 -2.77 2.59 -2.23
C TRP A 42 -2.66 1.24 -1.54
N VAL A 43 -1.95 0.29 -2.15
CA VAL A 43 -1.62 -1.02 -1.58
C VAL A 43 -0.14 -1.02 -1.18
N PRO A 44 0.19 -0.72 0.07
CA PRO A 44 1.56 -0.39 0.48
C PRO A 44 2.51 -1.58 0.52
N THR A 45 2.02 -2.81 0.67
CA THR A 45 2.83 -4.02 0.79
C THR A 45 3.94 -3.89 1.86
N ALA A 46 3.58 -3.33 3.01
CA ALA A 46 4.52 -2.88 4.03
C ALA A 46 5.35 -4.03 4.65
N VAL A 47 4.80 -5.25 4.66
CA VAL A 47 5.51 -6.44 5.15
C VAL A 47 6.76 -6.77 4.34
N THR A 48 6.85 -6.33 3.08
CA THR A 48 8.04 -6.58 2.26
C THR A 48 9.29 -5.95 2.85
N SER A 49 9.19 -4.71 3.35
CA SER A 49 10.29 -4.05 4.06
C SER A 49 10.39 -4.48 5.53
N ALA A 50 9.26 -4.68 6.20
CA ALA A 50 9.25 -5.07 7.61
C ALA A 50 9.92 -6.43 7.83
N ASN A 51 9.65 -7.41 6.97
CA ASN A 51 10.20 -8.77 7.08
C ASN A 51 11.67 -8.88 6.66
N LEU A 52 12.26 -7.86 6.06
CA LEU A 52 13.69 -7.84 5.76
C LEU A 52 14.58 -7.65 6.99
N SER A 53 14.04 -7.07 8.07
CA SER A 53 14.79 -6.85 9.30
C SER A 53 15.22 -8.19 9.91
N GLY A 54 16.48 -8.31 10.29
CA GLY A 54 17.02 -9.53 10.90
C GLY A 54 17.37 -10.67 9.93
N THR A 55 17.11 -10.55 8.64
CA THR A 55 17.44 -11.59 7.65
C THR A 55 18.92 -11.67 7.30
N GLY A 56 19.70 -10.65 7.64
CA GLY A 56 21.12 -10.57 7.29
C GLY A 56 21.40 -10.23 5.81
N ARG A 57 20.36 -10.11 4.99
CA ARG A 57 20.51 -9.83 3.55
C ARG A 57 20.98 -8.39 3.26
N PHE A 58 20.56 -7.46 4.09
CA PHE A 58 20.88 -6.04 3.99
C PHE A 58 21.29 -5.48 5.35
N PRO A 59 22.02 -4.35 5.39
CA PRO A 59 22.36 -3.69 6.65
C PRO A 59 21.07 -3.35 7.45
N LYS A 60 20.99 -3.88 8.67
CA LYS A 60 19.81 -3.76 9.55
C LYS A 60 19.29 -2.33 9.63
N LYS A 61 20.18 -1.36 9.90
CA LYS A 61 19.83 0.06 10.04
C LYS A 61 19.11 0.61 8.80
N ILE A 62 19.55 0.22 7.61
CA ILE A 62 18.95 0.69 6.35
C ILE A 62 17.54 0.13 6.19
N VAL A 63 17.38 -1.18 6.44
CA VAL A 63 16.07 -1.84 6.34
C VAL A 63 15.07 -1.26 7.34
N GLU A 64 15.50 -1.06 8.59
CA GLU A 64 14.65 -0.46 9.62
C GLU A 64 14.24 0.97 9.24
N GLN A 65 15.16 1.77 8.75
CA GLN A 65 14.85 3.12 8.29
C GLN A 65 13.83 3.13 7.14
N ILE A 66 13.96 2.24 6.16
CA ILE A 66 12.99 2.09 5.06
C ILE A 66 11.62 1.71 5.61
N ALA A 67 11.57 0.68 6.45
CA ALA A 67 10.31 0.19 7.02
C ALA A 67 9.62 1.27 7.87
N ASP A 68 10.36 1.99 8.71
CA ASP A 68 9.79 3.01 9.58
C ASP A 68 9.32 4.24 8.78
N THR A 69 10.08 4.66 7.76
CA THR A 69 9.64 5.72 6.83
C THR A 69 8.34 5.33 6.12
N HIS A 70 8.25 4.09 5.67
CA HIS A 70 7.06 3.60 4.97
C HIS A 70 5.83 3.51 5.89
N LYS A 71 6.00 3.01 7.12
CA LYS A 71 4.93 3.01 8.13
C LYS A 71 4.44 4.42 8.46
N ALA A 72 5.36 5.37 8.61
CA ALA A 72 5.00 6.76 8.86
C ALA A 72 4.17 7.35 7.70
N ALA A 73 4.57 7.07 6.46
CA ALA A 73 3.82 7.48 5.27
C ALA A 73 2.42 6.86 5.22
N ILE A 74 2.27 5.59 5.60
CA ILE A 74 0.96 4.91 5.66
C ILE A 74 0.06 5.58 6.71
N ALA A 75 0.59 5.87 7.90
CA ALA A 75 -0.15 6.55 8.95
C ALA A 75 -0.57 7.97 8.52
N GLU A 76 0.31 8.70 7.84
CA GLU A 76 0.01 10.03 7.29
C GLU A 76 -1.11 9.96 6.24
N ALA A 77 -0.99 9.05 5.26
CA ALA A 77 -2.00 8.85 4.24
C ALA A 77 -3.37 8.47 4.82
N ALA A 78 -3.38 7.63 5.87
CA ALA A 78 -4.59 7.27 6.59
C ALA A 78 -5.24 8.47 7.29
N SER A 79 -4.44 9.42 7.80
CA SER A 79 -4.93 10.66 8.41
C SER A 79 -5.50 11.64 7.38
N LYS A 80 -5.08 11.52 6.14
CA LYS A 80 -5.59 12.27 4.98
C LYS A 80 -6.79 11.61 4.29
N ASP A 81 -7.27 10.47 4.80
CA ASP A 81 -8.33 9.64 4.23
C ASP A 81 -8.00 9.09 2.83
N VAL A 82 -6.74 8.83 2.53
CA VAL A 82 -6.35 8.04 1.36
C VAL A 82 -6.84 6.60 1.55
N GLN A 83 -7.43 6.01 0.53
CA GLN A 83 -7.87 4.61 0.60
C GLN A 83 -6.66 3.68 0.60
N ILE A 84 -6.53 2.87 1.66
CA ILE A 84 -5.43 1.92 1.82
C ILE A 84 -5.99 0.50 1.68
N GLY A 85 -5.46 -0.23 0.70
CA GLY A 85 -5.81 -1.62 0.44
C GLY A 85 -4.80 -2.58 1.10
N CYS A 86 -5.28 -3.75 1.52
CA CYS A 86 -4.42 -4.79 2.07
C CYS A 86 -3.94 -5.73 0.96
N GLY A 87 -2.63 -5.79 0.78
CA GLY A 87 -1.96 -6.70 -0.14
C GLY A 87 -0.51 -6.90 0.27
N SER A 88 -0.04 -8.14 0.35
CA SER A 88 1.25 -8.48 0.96
C SER A 88 2.41 -8.62 -0.01
N ASP A 89 2.15 -8.66 -1.32
CA ASP A 89 3.17 -9.02 -2.32
C ASP A 89 3.81 -10.40 -2.01
N ALA A 90 2.96 -11.40 -1.66
CA ALA A 90 3.43 -12.74 -1.31
C ALA A 90 4.19 -13.37 -2.47
N GLY A 91 5.38 -13.91 -2.16
CA GLY A 91 6.40 -14.33 -3.12
C GLY A 91 7.62 -13.42 -3.11
N ALA A 92 7.50 -12.19 -2.61
CA ALA A 92 8.65 -11.37 -2.29
C ALA A 92 9.51 -12.04 -1.20
N PHE A 93 10.80 -11.69 -1.13
CA PHE A 93 11.70 -12.28 -0.15
C PHE A 93 11.20 -12.10 1.28
N SER A 94 11.12 -13.18 2.03
CA SER A 94 10.58 -13.25 3.40
C SER A 94 9.08 -12.92 3.53
N VAL A 95 8.31 -12.94 2.44
CA VAL A 95 6.84 -12.80 2.47
C VAL A 95 6.22 -14.09 1.94
N LEU A 96 5.76 -14.94 2.85
CA LEU A 96 5.19 -16.24 2.50
C LEU A 96 3.72 -16.12 2.11
N HIS A 97 3.29 -16.96 1.17
CA HIS A 97 1.88 -17.08 0.81
C HIS A 97 1.04 -17.45 2.05
N GLY A 98 -0.11 -16.81 2.21
CA GLY A 98 -0.99 -16.97 3.36
C GLY A 98 -0.56 -16.10 4.55
N SER A 99 0.54 -16.45 5.23
CA SER A 99 0.99 -15.70 6.41
C SER A 99 1.36 -14.24 6.10
N GLY A 100 1.87 -13.95 4.91
CA GLY A 100 2.17 -12.59 4.49
C GLY A 100 0.94 -11.68 4.49
N CYS A 101 -0.22 -12.19 4.05
CA CYS A 101 -1.47 -11.42 4.10
C CYS A 101 -1.92 -11.13 5.53
N ILE A 102 -1.76 -12.08 6.45
CA ILE A 102 -2.09 -11.88 7.86
C ILE A 102 -1.16 -10.82 8.47
N GLN A 103 0.14 -10.93 8.22
CA GLN A 103 1.13 -9.97 8.69
C GLN A 103 0.88 -8.55 8.15
N GLU A 104 0.51 -8.42 6.88
CA GLU A 104 0.16 -7.13 6.29
C GLU A 104 -1.10 -6.55 6.94
N TYR A 105 -2.13 -7.37 7.12
CA TYR A 105 -3.35 -6.96 7.80
C TYR A 105 -3.08 -6.49 9.23
N ASP A 106 -2.32 -7.25 10.02
CA ASP A 106 -1.97 -6.90 11.40
C ASP A 106 -1.18 -5.58 11.45
N LEU A 107 -0.22 -5.42 10.54
CA LEU A 107 0.58 -4.20 10.43
C LEU A 107 -0.30 -2.99 10.08
N LEU A 108 -1.11 -3.10 9.03
CA LEU A 108 -2.02 -2.02 8.63
C LEU A 108 -3.04 -1.70 9.72
N SER A 109 -3.59 -2.71 10.39
CA SER A 109 -4.53 -2.51 11.49
C SER A 109 -3.92 -1.71 12.63
N SER A 110 -2.64 -1.94 12.94
CA SER A 110 -1.92 -1.16 13.95
C SER A 110 -1.73 0.32 13.57
N LEU A 111 -1.58 0.61 12.28
CA LEU A 111 -1.35 1.96 11.75
C LEU A 111 -2.65 2.74 11.50
N LEU A 112 -3.71 2.05 11.08
CA LEU A 112 -5.01 2.64 10.74
C LEU A 112 -5.91 2.88 11.96
N GLY A 113 -5.60 2.27 13.08
CA GLY A 113 -6.28 2.46 14.37
C GLY A 113 -7.65 1.81 14.45
N LYS A 114 -8.55 2.37 15.28
CA LYS A 114 -9.83 1.74 15.67
C LYS A 114 -10.76 1.38 14.52
N ASP A 115 -10.69 2.10 13.40
CA ASP A 115 -11.55 1.90 12.23
C ASP A 115 -10.84 1.10 11.12
N ALA A 116 -9.73 0.43 11.42
CA ALA A 116 -8.92 -0.29 10.45
C ALA A 116 -9.74 -1.26 9.59
N ASP A 117 -10.52 -2.14 10.22
CA ASP A 117 -11.35 -3.14 9.53
C ASP A 117 -12.30 -2.48 8.53
N LYS A 118 -12.98 -1.40 8.96
CA LYS A 118 -13.90 -0.66 8.11
C LYS A 118 -13.18 -0.01 6.93
N LYS A 119 -12.04 0.62 7.17
CA LYS A 119 -11.23 1.27 6.12
C LYS A 119 -10.73 0.25 5.10
N LEU A 120 -10.18 -0.87 5.56
CA LEU A 120 -9.67 -1.94 4.70
C LEU A 120 -10.81 -2.61 3.91
N LEU A 121 -11.98 -2.82 4.52
CA LEU A 121 -13.14 -3.37 3.84
C LEU A 121 -13.65 -2.44 2.72
N VAL A 122 -13.70 -1.12 2.97
CA VAL A 122 -14.09 -0.14 1.95
C VAL A 122 -13.11 -0.17 0.77
N ALA A 123 -11.81 -0.19 1.03
CA ALA A 123 -10.79 -0.27 -0.01
C ALA A 123 -10.91 -1.58 -0.81
N GLU A 124 -11.12 -2.72 -0.15
CA GLU A 124 -11.37 -4.00 -0.82
C GLU A 124 -12.59 -3.94 -1.76
N GLN A 125 -13.70 -3.40 -1.28
CA GLN A 125 -14.92 -3.24 -2.10
C GLN A 125 -14.64 -2.35 -3.31
N THR A 126 -13.91 -1.26 -3.14
CA THR A 126 -13.53 -0.36 -4.23
C THR A 126 -12.62 -1.08 -5.26
N ILE A 127 -11.63 -1.86 -4.81
CA ILE A 127 -10.79 -2.70 -5.68
C ILE A 127 -11.68 -3.66 -6.48
N ARG A 128 -12.55 -4.39 -5.81
CA ARG A 128 -13.47 -5.33 -6.49
C ARG A 128 -14.32 -4.64 -7.55
N GLN A 129 -14.84 -3.44 -7.28
CA GLN A 129 -15.64 -2.68 -8.25
C GLN A 129 -14.83 -2.20 -9.44
N LYS A 130 -13.61 -1.68 -9.20
CA LYS A 130 -12.73 -1.17 -10.26
C LYS A 130 -12.20 -2.28 -11.19
N PHE A 131 -11.93 -3.46 -10.63
CA PHE A 131 -11.33 -4.59 -11.35
C PHE A 131 -12.31 -5.72 -11.68
N SER A 132 -13.57 -5.70 -11.18
CA SER A 132 -14.61 -6.57 -11.70
C SER A 132 -14.92 -6.08 -13.11
N GLY A 133 -14.50 -6.82 -14.12
CA GLY A 133 -14.75 -6.47 -15.51
C GLY A 133 -16.23 -6.14 -15.70
N LYS A 134 -16.53 -4.94 -16.18
CA LYS A 134 -17.84 -4.65 -16.76
C LYS A 134 -17.98 -5.64 -17.88
N THR A 135 -18.79 -6.68 -17.69
CA THR A 135 -19.22 -7.55 -18.78
C THR A 135 -19.92 -6.63 -19.75
N THR A 136 -19.20 -6.11 -20.73
CA THR A 136 -19.81 -5.46 -21.88
C THR A 136 -20.66 -6.56 -22.51
N LYS A 137 -21.97 -6.51 -22.32
CA LYS A 137 -22.89 -7.33 -23.10
C LYS A 137 -22.61 -6.97 -24.57
N LEU A 138 -21.94 -7.88 -25.27
CA LEU A 138 -21.90 -7.92 -26.72
C LEU A 138 -23.30 -8.17 -27.25
#